data_6f244a1e4bee803c108b66998bfbad0e
#
_entry.id   6f244a1e4bee803c108b66998bfbad0e
#
_cell.length_a   1.000
_cell.length_b   1.000
_cell.length_c   1.000
_cell.angle_alpha   90.00
_cell.angle_beta   90.00
_cell.angle_gamma   90.00
#
_symmetry.space_group_name_H-M   'P 1'
#
loop_
_entity.id
_entity.type
_entity.pdbx_description
1 polymer ?
#
loop_
_entity_poly.entity_id
_entity_poly.type
_entity_poly.pdbx_seq_one_letter_code
_entity_poly.pdbx_strand_id
1 'polypeptide(L)'
;MLRFIHCADLHFDRSFEGLHLITEVKALPLANEQVLENIVTLALAEAVDFVLFAGDTFHQNRPSLKTQHQFFQQMDRLREKKIPVYMIFGNHDFFEKERYWFDFSENIHLFTEEKVATIHAQTRAGIRYAISGFSYRTPWLTESKVAEFPEKQTAYHIGMYHGDSAGEHYAPCQLQ
;
A
#
# COMPACT_ATOMS: atom_id res chain seq x y z
N MET A 1 11.21 -20.09 -4.07
CA MET A 1 9.85 -19.76 -3.56
C MET A 1 9.76 -18.25 -3.49
N LEU A 2 8.66 -17.64 -3.93
CA LEU A 2 8.42 -16.21 -3.79
C LEU A 2 7.90 -15.91 -2.37
N ARG A 3 8.48 -14.93 -1.69
CA ARG A 3 8.10 -14.54 -0.33
C ARG A 3 7.84 -13.03 -0.29
N PHE A 4 6.70 -12.62 0.21
CA PHE A 4 6.34 -11.20 0.31
C PHE A 4 5.43 -10.93 1.51
N ILE A 5 5.32 -9.66 1.90
CA ILE A 5 4.32 -9.17 2.83
C ILE A 5 3.27 -8.39 2.05
N HIS A 6 2.02 -8.64 2.37
CA HIS A 6 0.88 -7.85 1.90
C HIS A 6 0.23 -7.15 3.09
N CYS A 7 0.04 -5.86 2.97
CA CYS A 7 -0.70 -5.04 3.92
C CYS A 7 -1.67 -4.12 3.18
N ALA A 8 -2.80 -3.84 3.82
CA ALA A 8 -3.85 -2.94 3.35
C ALA A 8 -4.50 -2.28 4.56
N ASP A 9 -5.21 -1.18 4.36
CA ASP A 9 -6.05 -0.52 5.36
C ASP A 9 -5.30 -0.20 6.67
N LEU A 10 -4.05 0.24 6.56
CA LEU A 10 -3.25 0.60 7.73
C LEU A 10 -3.77 1.85 8.43
N HIS A 11 -4.35 2.77 7.64
CA HIS A 11 -4.83 4.07 8.14
C HIS A 11 -3.84 4.71 9.13
N PHE A 12 -2.57 4.79 8.72
CA PHE A 12 -1.40 5.04 9.56
C PHE A 12 -1.47 6.32 10.41
N ASP A 13 -2.22 7.31 9.97
CA ASP A 13 -2.41 8.59 10.66
C ASP A 13 -3.81 8.73 11.30
N ARG A 14 -4.56 7.64 11.43
CA ARG A 14 -5.89 7.69 12.06
C ARG A 14 -5.76 7.95 13.54
N SER A 15 -6.35 9.06 14.00
CA SER A 15 -6.56 9.29 15.42
C SER A 15 -7.71 8.38 15.90
N PHE A 16 -7.51 7.71 17.02
CA PHE A 16 -8.59 6.96 17.67
C PHE A 16 -9.54 7.94 18.37
N GLU A 17 -10.44 8.55 17.60
CA GLU A 17 -11.49 9.42 18.15
C GLU A 17 -12.54 8.55 18.84
N GLY A 18 -13.00 8.98 20.02
CA GLY A 18 -14.08 8.31 20.77
C GLY A 18 -13.65 7.44 21.95
N LEU A 19 -12.35 7.22 22.19
CA LEU A 19 -11.86 6.48 23.35
C LEU A 19 -11.58 7.39 24.58
N HIS A 20 -12.26 8.51 24.68
CA HIS A 20 -12.11 9.46 25.82
C HIS A 20 -12.43 8.88 27.20
N LEU A 21 -12.90 7.64 27.27
CA LEU A 21 -13.34 6.99 28.52
C LEU A 21 -12.29 6.06 29.14
N ILE A 22 -11.12 5.88 28.51
CA ILE A 22 -10.08 4.98 29.01
C ILE A 22 -8.82 5.78 29.30
N THR A 23 -8.34 5.71 30.53
CA THR A 23 -7.17 6.43 31.06
C THR A 23 -5.84 6.08 30.37
N GLU A 24 -5.82 5.09 29.48
CA GLU A 24 -4.62 4.60 28.76
C GLU A 24 -4.55 5.11 27.29
N VAL A 25 -5.42 6.03 26.87
CA VAL A 25 -5.51 6.51 25.49
C VAL A 25 -4.23 7.17 24.94
N LYS A 26 -3.28 7.55 25.81
CA LYS A 26 -2.00 8.14 25.37
C LYS A 26 -1.08 7.16 24.60
N ALA A 27 -1.34 5.86 24.69
CA ALA A 27 -0.53 4.83 24.01
C ALA A 27 -1.03 4.47 22.59
N LEU A 28 -2.24 4.84 22.22
CA LEU A 28 -2.87 4.44 20.95
C LEU A 28 -2.27 5.07 19.69
N PRO A 29 -1.88 6.35 19.64
CA PRO A 29 -1.17 6.90 18.49
C PRO A 29 0.16 6.19 18.20
N LEU A 30 0.83 5.69 19.26
CA LEU A 30 2.06 4.92 19.14
C LEU A 30 1.81 3.51 18.57
N ALA A 31 0.60 2.98 18.66
CA ALA A 31 0.28 1.65 18.17
C ALA A 31 0.34 1.57 16.64
N ASN A 32 -0.13 2.58 15.92
CA ASN A 32 -0.07 2.60 14.46
C ASN A 32 1.37 2.75 13.95
N GLU A 33 2.17 3.60 14.62
CA GLU A 33 3.59 3.74 14.32
C GLU A 33 4.31 2.40 14.52
N GLN A 34 4.01 1.69 15.60
CA GLN A 34 4.58 0.39 15.91
C GLN A 34 4.16 -0.70 14.92
N VAL A 35 2.93 -0.65 14.38
CA VAL A 35 2.47 -1.62 13.38
C VAL A 35 3.32 -1.54 12.11
N LEU A 36 3.55 -0.33 11.56
CA LEU A 36 4.39 -0.17 10.38
C LEU A 36 5.84 -0.60 10.64
N GLU A 37 6.39 -0.23 11.79
CA GLU A 37 7.73 -0.66 12.20
C GLU A 37 7.84 -2.18 12.30
N ASN A 38 6.84 -2.85 12.87
CA ASN A 38 6.79 -4.31 12.99
C ASN A 38 6.71 -4.99 11.63
N ILE A 39 5.89 -4.45 10.70
CA ILE A 39 5.78 -4.94 9.32
C ILE A 39 7.16 -4.88 8.63
N VAL A 40 7.82 -3.74 8.71
CA VAL A 40 9.14 -3.55 8.10
C VAL A 40 10.20 -4.43 8.77
N THR A 41 10.16 -4.54 10.08
CA THR A 41 11.09 -5.40 10.84
C THR A 41 10.91 -6.87 10.44
N LEU A 42 9.66 -7.33 10.30
CA LEU A 42 9.36 -8.68 9.82
C LEU A 42 9.85 -8.87 8.37
N ALA A 43 9.61 -7.90 7.49
CA ALA A 43 10.08 -7.96 6.10
C ALA A 43 11.60 -8.14 6.01
N LEU A 44 12.33 -7.42 6.87
CA LEU A 44 13.79 -7.50 6.96
C LEU A 44 14.26 -8.84 7.53
N ALA A 45 13.64 -9.31 8.62
CA ALA A 45 13.99 -10.57 9.28
C ALA A 45 13.76 -11.79 8.38
N GLU A 46 12.63 -11.79 7.64
CA GLU A 46 12.28 -12.85 6.70
C GLU A 46 12.95 -12.71 5.33
N ALA A 47 13.70 -11.62 5.10
CA ALA A 47 14.37 -11.31 3.84
C ALA A 47 13.42 -11.49 2.64
N VAL A 48 12.24 -10.86 2.72
CA VAL A 48 11.21 -10.99 1.70
C VAL A 48 11.67 -10.45 0.35
N ASP A 49 11.07 -10.94 -0.73
CA ASP A 49 11.37 -10.49 -2.08
C ASP A 49 10.81 -9.09 -2.36
N PHE A 50 9.67 -8.74 -1.76
CA PHE A 50 9.04 -7.41 -1.84
C PHE A 50 7.94 -7.22 -0.77
N VAL A 51 7.43 -5.99 -0.67
CA VAL A 51 6.28 -5.63 0.17
C VAL A 51 5.20 -4.99 -0.70
N LEU A 52 3.93 -5.30 -0.41
CA LEU A 52 2.74 -4.75 -1.08
C LEU A 52 1.94 -3.89 -0.08
N PHE A 53 1.65 -2.65 -0.46
CA PHE A 53 0.66 -1.78 0.20
C PHE A 53 -0.54 -1.63 -0.72
N ALA A 54 -1.67 -2.26 -0.36
CA ALA A 54 -2.83 -2.40 -1.21
C ALA A 54 -3.96 -1.41 -0.92
N GLY A 55 -3.60 -0.13 -0.78
CA GLY A 55 -4.51 0.98 -0.56
C GLY A 55 -4.78 1.30 0.91
N ASP A 56 -5.29 2.50 1.15
CA ASP A 56 -5.60 3.05 2.47
C ASP A 56 -4.45 2.91 3.48
N THR A 57 -3.24 3.15 2.99
CA THR A 57 -2.03 3.22 3.84
C THR A 57 -2.14 4.39 4.80
N PHE A 58 -2.66 5.52 4.33
CA PHE A 58 -2.98 6.69 5.14
C PHE A 58 -4.49 6.85 5.31
N HIS A 59 -4.92 7.43 6.43
CA HIS A 59 -6.35 7.66 6.68
C HIS A 59 -6.92 8.82 5.88
N GLN A 60 -6.08 9.68 5.37
CA GLN A 60 -6.47 10.85 4.58
C GLN A 60 -5.45 11.09 3.46
N ASN A 61 -5.94 11.67 2.37
CA ASN A 61 -5.11 11.94 1.21
C ASN A 61 -4.06 13.06 1.41
N ARG A 62 -4.04 13.69 2.57
CA ARG A 62 -3.03 14.68 2.96
C ARG A 62 -2.45 14.35 4.33
N PRO A 63 -1.59 13.33 4.41
CA PRO A 63 -0.95 12.96 5.66
C PRO A 63 -0.10 14.11 6.21
N SER A 64 -0.01 14.22 7.53
CA SER A 64 0.84 15.24 8.16
C SER A 64 2.31 15.03 7.78
N LEU A 65 3.10 16.12 7.85
CA LEU A 65 4.54 16.04 7.62
C LEU A 65 5.22 15.00 8.53
N LYS A 66 4.78 14.92 9.79
CA LYS A 66 5.28 13.91 10.75
C LYS A 66 4.96 12.49 10.27
N THR A 67 3.72 12.26 9.88
CA THR A 67 3.26 10.95 9.37
C THR A 67 4.05 10.52 8.14
N GLN A 68 4.20 11.43 7.18
CA GLN A 68 5.00 11.17 5.97
C GLN A 68 6.45 10.84 6.33
N HIS A 69 7.09 11.65 7.19
CA HIS A 69 8.47 11.41 7.61
C HIS A 69 8.64 10.03 8.25
N GLN A 70 7.75 9.62 9.15
CA GLN A 70 7.78 8.31 9.78
C GLN A 70 7.61 7.18 8.77
N PHE A 71 6.68 7.32 7.81
CA PHE A 71 6.50 6.34 6.74
C PHE A 71 7.77 6.20 5.91
N PHE A 72 8.34 7.31 5.43
CA PHE A 72 9.53 7.28 4.59
C PHE A 72 10.77 6.76 5.32
N GLN A 73 10.91 7.01 6.62
CA GLN A 73 11.97 6.38 7.42
C GLN A 73 11.88 4.86 7.40
N GLN A 74 10.67 4.28 7.45
CA GLN A 74 10.51 2.83 7.36
C GLN A 74 10.80 2.32 5.94
N MET A 75 10.40 3.06 4.92
CA MET A 75 10.70 2.72 3.52
C MET A 75 12.21 2.76 3.23
N ASP A 76 12.94 3.69 3.83
CA ASP A 76 14.40 3.75 3.74
C ASP A 76 15.08 2.50 4.30
N ARG A 77 14.58 1.92 5.39
CA ARG A 77 15.07 0.64 5.92
C ARG A 77 14.96 -0.49 4.89
N LEU A 78 13.84 -0.54 4.14
CA LEU A 78 13.65 -1.50 3.05
C LEU A 78 14.57 -1.20 1.87
N ARG A 79 14.76 0.07 1.52
CA ARG A 79 15.65 0.52 0.46
C ARG A 79 17.10 0.09 0.70
N GLU A 80 17.61 0.28 1.92
CA GLU A 80 18.98 -0.13 2.31
C GLU A 80 19.22 -1.64 2.09
N LYS A 81 18.16 -2.45 2.22
CA LYS A 81 18.20 -3.88 1.95
C LYS A 81 17.77 -4.25 0.54
N LYS A 82 17.52 -3.25 -0.33
CA LYS A 82 17.08 -3.42 -1.72
C LYS A 82 15.80 -4.26 -1.82
N ILE A 83 14.87 -4.07 -0.89
CA ILE A 83 13.54 -4.71 -0.92
C ILE A 83 12.59 -3.74 -1.62
N PRO A 84 12.05 -4.11 -2.80
CA PRO A 84 11.07 -3.29 -3.50
C PRO A 84 9.75 -3.22 -2.73
N VAL A 85 9.08 -2.08 -2.88
CA VAL A 85 7.75 -1.83 -2.36
C VAL A 85 6.83 -1.52 -3.53
N TYR A 86 5.69 -2.18 -3.63
CA TYR A 86 4.65 -1.86 -4.62
C TYR A 86 3.46 -1.28 -3.87
N MET A 87 2.98 -0.14 -4.33
CA MET A 87 1.95 0.59 -3.62
C MET A 87 0.84 1.06 -4.57
N ILE A 88 -0.39 0.77 -4.19
CA ILE A 88 -1.59 1.40 -4.71
C ILE A 88 -2.21 2.28 -3.63
N PHE A 89 -3.00 3.26 -4.05
CA PHE A 89 -3.74 4.17 -3.18
C PHE A 89 -5.23 3.81 -3.22
N GLY A 90 -5.88 3.86 -2.05
CA GLY A 90 -7.30 3.60 -1.90
C GLY A 90 -8.14 4.88 -1.95
N ASN A 91 -9.36 4.80 -1.43
CA ASN A 91 -10.30 5.91 -1.43
C ASN A 91 -10.03 6.96 -0.34
N HIS A 92 -9.35 6.60 0.74
CA HIS A 92 -8.95 7.53 1.79
C HIS A 92 -7.68 8.30 1.41
N ASP A 93 -6.69 7.62 0.88
CA ASP A 93 -5.39 8.18 0.54
C ASP A 93 -5.18 8.39 -0.96
N PHE A 94 -6.26 8.59 -1.74
CA PHE A 94 -6.20 8.73 -3.20
C PHE A 94 -5.05 9.65 -3.65
N PHE A 95 -4.40 9.24 -4.75
CA PHE A 95 -3.11 9.80 -5.11
C PHE A 95 -3.20 11.21 -5.70
N GLU A 96 -2.52 12.15 -5.05
CA GLU A 96 -2.19 13.49 -5.54
C GLU A 96 -0.74 13.82 -5.17
N LYS A 97 0.14 13.91 -6.17
CA LYS A 97 1.59 14.09 -5.95
C LYS A 97 1.91 15.32 -5.10
N GLU A 98 1.19 16.40 -5.28
CA GLU A 98 1.39 17.70 -4.62
C GLU A 98 1.13 17.66 -3.10
N ARG A 99 0.59 16.56 -2.59
CA ARG A 99 0.29 16.37 -1.18
C ARG A 99 1.42 15.72 -0.40
N TYR A 100 2.44 15.23 -1.10
CA TYR A 100 3.61 14.62 -0.50
C TYR A 100 4.77 15.61 -0.48
N TRP A 101 5.34 15.83 0.70
CA TRP A 101 6.50 16.70 0.94
C TRP A 101 7.82 16.01 0.63
N PHE A 102 7.81 14.68 0.64
CA PHE A 102 8.98 13.86 0.36
C PHE A 102 8.79 13.15 -0.98
N ASP A 103 9.88 13.01 -1.71
CA ASP A 103 9.88 12.17 -2.89
C ASP A 103 9.86 10.69 -2.51
N PHE A 104 9.09 9.91 -3.24
CA PHE A 104 9.12 8.46 -3.09
C PHE A 104 10.47 7.93 -3.56
N SER A 105 11.13 7.15 -2.70
CA SER A 105 12.44 6.58 -3.02
C SER A 105 12.38 5.53 -4.13
N GLU A 106 13.51 5.28 -4.76
CA GLU A 106 13.64 4.43 -5.96
C GLU A 106 13.14 2.98 -5.80
N ASN A 107 13.08 2.48 -4.55
CA ASN A 107 12.55 1.15 -4.27
C ASN A 107 11.02 1.10 -4.17
N ILE A 108 10.33 2.25 -4.22
CA ILE A 108 8.87 2.35 -4.15
C ILE A 108 8.31 2.50 -5.56
N HIS A 109 7.61 1.48 -6.01
CA HIS A 109 6.93 1.43 -7.29
C HIS A 109 5.46 1.76 -7.09
N LEU A 110 5.05 2.94 -7.56
CA LEU A 110 3.70 3.44 -7.42
C LEU A 110 2.85 3.12 -8.65
N PHE A 111 1.62 2.71 -8.40
CA PHE A 111 0.55 2.76 -9.40
C PHE A 111 -0.22 4.05 -9.15
N THR A 112 -0.12 5.03 -10.04
CA THR A 112 -0.61 6.40 -9.79
C THR A 112 -1.90 6.72 -10.55
N GLU A 113 -2.34 5.83 -11.42
CA GLU A 113 -3.50 6.05 -12.30
C GLU A 113 -4.66 5.12 -11.97
N GLU A 114 -5.87 5.53 -12.33
CA GLU A 114 -7.07 4.69 -12.22
C GLU A 114 -7.11 3.55 -13.24
N LYS A 115 -6.20 3.56 -14.21
CA LYS A 115 -6.02 2.49 -15.17
C LYS A 115 -5.07 1.43 -14.66
N VAL A 116 -5.44 0.17 -14.83
CA VAL A 116 -4.57 -0.94 -14.46
C VAL A 116 -3.27 -0.91 -15.27
N ALA A 117 -2.15 -0.93 -14.55
CA ALA A 117 -0.81 -1.05 -15.13
C ALA A 117 -0.13 -2.30 -14.59
N THR A 118 0.89 -2.78 -15.29
CA THR A 118 1.67 -3.97 -14.88
C THR A 118 3.15 -3.64 -14.82
N ILE A 119 3.77 -4.00 -13.70
CA ILE A 119 5.21 -3.88 -13.48
C ILE A 119 5.80 -5.30 -13.50
N HIS A 120 6.78 -5.54 -14.37
CA HIS A 120 7.54 -6.79 -14.44
C HIS A 120 8.83 -6.63 -13.66
N ALA A 121 9.13 -7.62 -12.82
CA ALA A 121 10.33 -7.62 -12.00
C ALA A 121 10.90 -9.03 -11.81
N GLN A 122 12.04 -9.07 -11.14
CA GLN A 122 12.76 -10.31 -10.85
C GLN A 122 13.32 -10.23 -9.43
N THR A 123 13.19 -11.32 -8.68
CA THR A 123 13.80 -11.44 -7.36
C THR A 123 15.33 -11.56 -7.48
N ARG A 124 16.03 -11.39 -6.35
CA ARG A 124 17.49 -11.66 -6.30
C ARG A 124 17.88 -13.07 -6.73
N ALA A 125 16.96 -14.03 -6.54
CA ALA A 125 17.16 -15.43 -6.93
C ALA A 125 16.77 -15.71 -8.40
N GLY A 126 16.46 -14.69 -9.18
CA GLY A 126 16.13 -14.84 -10.60
C GLY A 126 14.67 -15.24 -10.89
N ILE A 127 13.77 -15.25 -9.90
CA ILE A 127 12.37 -15.59 -10.11
C ILE A 127 11.67 -14.37 -10.74
N ARG A 128 11.13 -14.53 -11.95
CA ARG A 128 10.34 -13.50 -12.62
C ARG A 128 8.93 -13.46 -12.06
N TYR A 129 8.44 -12.26 -11.78
CA TYR A 129 7.08 -12.00 -11.33
C TYR A 129 6.52 -10.72 -11.98
N ALA A 130 5.20 -10.56 -11.90
CA ALA A 130 4.52 -9.35 -12.33
C ALA A 130 3.55 -8.90 -11.23
N ILE A 131 3.42 -7.59 -11.07
CA ILE A 131 2.45 -6.96 -10.20
C ILE A 131 1.58 -6.05 -11.08
N SER A 132 0.27 -6.27 -11.07
CA SER A 132 -0.70 -5.39 -11.71
C SER A 132 -1.49 -4.65 -10.65
N GLY A 133 -1.82 -3.40 -10.89
CA GLY A 133 -2.60 -2.59 -9.96
C GLY A 133 -3.02 -1.26 -10.56
N PHE A 134 -3.87 -0.57 -9.83
CA PHE A 134 -4.34 0.78 -10.12
C PHE A 134 -4.54 1.52 -8.81
N SER A 135 -4.69 2.83 -8.85
CA SER A 135 -4.95 3.67 -7.68
C SER A 135 -6.13 4.58 -7.89
N TYR A 136 -6.75 4.96 -6.81
CA TYR A 136 -7.75 6.03 -6.79
C TYR A 136 -7.08 7.38 -7.03
N ARG A 137 -7.74 8.22 -7.85
CA ARG A 137 -7.39 9.64 -8.09
C ARG A 137 -8.39 10.58 -7.45
N THR A 138 -9.51 10.03 -7.01
CA THR A 138 -10.58 10.70 -6.28
C THR A 138 -11.08 9.76 -5.17
N PRO A 139 -11.79 10.23 -4.15
CA PRO A 139 -12.32 9.35 -3.11
C PRO A 139 -13.41 8.39 -3.61
N TRP A 140 -13.86 8.55 -4.84
CA TRP A 140 -14.97 7.79 -5.40
C TRP A 140 -14.55 7.12 -6.72
N LEU A 141 -14.68 5.81 -6.78
CA LEU A 141 -14.50 5.04 -8.00
C LEU A 141 -15.63 4.00 -8.07
N THR A 142 -16.60 4.26 -8.93
CA THR A 142 -17.82 3.45 -9.05
C THR A 142 -17.74 2.35 -10.09
N GLU A 143 -16.72 2.40 -10.95
CA GLU A 143 -16.51 1.42 -12.01
C GLU A 143 -15.64 0.26 -11.53
N SER A 144 -16.04 -0.96 -11.86
CA SER A 144 -15.21 -2.14 -11.65
C SER A 144 -13.97 -2.10 -12.55
N LYS A 145 -12.81 -2.35 -11.96
CA LYS A 145 -11.53 -2.46 -12.68
C LYS A 145 -11.10 -3.90 -12.95
N VAL A 146 -11.90 -4.90 -12.55
CA VAL A 146 -11.56 -6.32 -12.68
C VAL A 146 -11.24 -6.70 -14.12
N ALA A 147 -12.03 -6.23 -15.09
CA ALA A 147 -11.85 -6.54 -16.51
C ALA A 147 -10.59 -5.91 -17.13
N GLU A 148 -9.98 -4.92 -16.47
CA GLU A 148 -8.74 -4.29 -16.94
C GLU A 148 -7.49 -5.10 -16.58
N PHE A 149 -7.60 -6.05 -15.62
CA PHE A 149 -6.45 -6.87 -15.24
C PHE A 149 -6.09 -7.83 -16.35
N PRO A 150 -4.81 -7.88 -16.73
CA PRO A 150 -4.37 -8.77 -17.80
C PRO A 150 -4.41 -10.22 -17.37
N GLU A 151 -4.46 -11.11 -18.35
CA GLU A 151 -4.20 -12.53 -18.13
C GLU A 151 -2.80 -12.74 -17.54
N LYS A 152 -2.59 -13.90 -16.91
CA LYS A 152 -1.33 -14.25 -16.28
C LYS A 152 -0.15 -14.18 -17.26
N GLN A 153 0.80 -13.31 -17.01
CA GLN A 153 1.94 -13.02 -17.88
C GLN A 153 3.24 -13.68 -17.42
N THR A 154 3.33 -14.09 -16.15
CA THR A 154 4.51 -14.73 -15.54
C THR A 154 4.09 -15.86 -14.61
N ALA A 155 5.05 -16.70 -14.19
CA ALA A 155 4.76 -17.79 -13.24
C ALA A 155 4.09 -17.29 -11.96
N TYR A 156 4.46 -16.09 -11.51
CA TYR A 156 3.87 -15.40 -10.37
C TYR A 156 3.36 -14.03 -10.85
N HIS A 157 2.04 -13.90 -10.96
CA HIS A 157 1.38 -12.64 -11.31
C HIS A 157 0.37 -12.30 -10.22
N ILE A 158 0.52 -11.15 -9.59
CA ILE A 158 -0.30 -10.68 -8.48
C ILE A 158 -1.07 -9.44 -8.95
N GLY A 159 -2.38 -9.45 -8.75
CA GLY A 159 -3.23 -8.28 -8.92
C GLY A 159 -3.45 -7.59 -7.56
N MET A 160 -3.15 -6.30 -7.49
CA MET A 160 -3.47 -5.46 -6.34
C MET A 160 -4.75 -4.69 -6.64
N TYR A 161 -5.73 -4.84 -5.77
CA TYR A 161 -7.04 -4.23 -5.91
C TYR A 161 -7.49 -3.65 -4.56
N HIS A 162 -7.90 -2.39 -4.53
CA HIS A 162 -8.57 -1.79 -3.40
C HIS A 162 -10.00 -1.49 -3.80
N GLY A 163 -10.99 -2.05 -3.09
CA GLY A 163 -12.40 -1.90 -3.44
C GLY A 163 -13.31 -2.80 -2.59
N ASP A 164 -14.60 -2.75 -2.89
CA ASP A 164 -15.63 -3.49 -2.15
C ASP A 164 -16.25 -4.58 -3.03
N SER A 165 -16.53 -5.76 -2.45
CA SER A 165 -17.19 -6.88 -3.13
C SER A 165 -18.68 -6.64 -3.41
N ALA A 166 -19.32 -5.73 -2.68
CA ALA A 166 -20.75 -5.46 -2.75
C ALA A 166 -21.14 -3.99 -2.83
N GLY A 167 -20.16 -3.05 -2.85
CA GLY A 167 -20.39 -1.63 -2.73
C GLY A 167 -20.73 -0.93 -4.04
N GLU A 168 -21.58 0.08 -3.97
CA GLU A 168 -21.88 0.98 -5.10
C GLU A 168 -20.87 2.15 -5.20
N HIS A 169 -19.98 2.31 -4.22
CA HIS A 169 -19.16 3.52 -4.06
C HIS A 169 -17.65 3.29 -4.18
N TYR A 170 -17.17 2.05 -4.06
CA TYR A 170 -15.75 1.74 -4.05
C TYR A 170 -15.45 0.62 -5.03
N ALA A 171 -14.86 0.93 -6.18
CA ALA A 171 -14.42 0.01 -7.22
C ALA A 171 -14.94 -1.45 -7.04
N PRO A 172 -16.15 -1.78 -7.50
CA PRO A 172 -16.77 -3.08 -7.23
C PRO A 172 -15.89 -4.21 -7.73
N CYS A 173 -15.49 -5.12 -6.84
CA CYS A 173 -14.69 -6.31 -7.16
C CYS A 173 -15.61 -7.53 -7.23
N GLN A 174 -16.40 -7.67 -8.29
CA GLN A 174 -17.19 -8.87 -8.55
C GLN A 174 -16.35 -9.83 -9.41
N LEU A 175 -15.83 -10.86 -8.78
CA LEU A 175 -15.21 -11.98 -9.48
C LEU A 175 -16.33 -12.86 -10.02
N GLN A 176 -16.40 -12.97 -11.35
CA GLN A 176 -17.30 -13.90 -12.05
C GLN A 176 -16.73 -15.32 -12.04
#